data_f12fa48ccacaa70a1aed8766906bac3d
#
_entry.id   f12fa48ccacaa70a1aed8766906bac3d
#
_cell.length_a   1.000
_cell.length_b   1.000
_cell.length_c   1.000
_cell.angle_alpha   90.00
_cell.angle_beta   90.00
_cell.angle_gamma   90.00
#
_symmetry.space_group_name_H-M   'P 1'
#
loop_
_entity.id
_entity.type
_entity.pdbx_description
1 polymer ?
#
loop_
_entity_poly.entity_id
_entity_poly.type
_entity_poly.pdbx_seq_one_letter_code
_entity_poly.pdbx_strand_id
1 'polypeptide(L)'
;IGHPIVIPFVFDAPTPHLDNKHSVFGEVVKGLDIVDAISNVDVSPGSNKPLEDIIILELNIIRQGMAAKQFDAAKTWATELPLLEEKRLKKIEAAKLKAEEEKKIAEEKAAIISKEMIVILETFKSKATSLSSGLLIHVISKGEGPKPRNGVTVKLNYEGYFTDGKLFGTNVKSVDEKYGSYDQRKDTQGAYNPISMPLDPEAQMIPGFKEGVFNMSLGDKTFLYLPSYIAYGEKGRGPIKPNTDLIFIVEMVEVIN
;
A
#
# COMPACT_ATOMS: atom_id res chain seq x y z
N ILE A 1 -5.03 -15.55 -35.42
CA ILE A 1 -5.15 -14.12 -35.06
C ILE A 1 -6.56 -13.98 -34.54
N GLY A 2 -6.73 -14.14 -33.19
CA GLY A 2 -8.04 -14.03 -32.55
C GLY A 2 -8.47 -12.56 -32.55
N HIS A 3 -9.61 -12.27 -33.15
CA HIS A 3 -10.27 -10.98 -32.96
C HIS A 3 -10.68 -10.87 -31.49
N PRO A 4 -10.50 -9.72 -30.83
CA PRO A 4 -11.04 -9.54 -29.48
C PRO A 4 -12.56 -9.68 -29.54
N ILE A 5 -13.08 -10.70 -28.90
CA ILE A 5 -14.52 -10.87 -28.72
C ILE A 5 -14.92 -9.85 -27.69
N VAL A 6 -15.62 -8.80 -28.11
CA VAL A 6 -16.29 -7.89 -27.19
C VAL A 6 -17.56 -8.61 -26.75
N ILE A 7 -17.60 -9.09 -25.54
CA ILE A 7 -18.79 -9.67 -24.91
C ILE A 7 -19.57 -8.49 -24.29
N PRO A 8 -20.70 -8.07 -24.87
CA PRO A 8 -21.52 -7.04 -24.25
C PRO A 8 -22.21 -7.64 -23.01
N PHE A 9 -22.11 -6.94 -21.90
CA PHE A 9 -22.93 -7.22 -20.72
C PHE A 9 -24.19 -6.38 -20.78
N VAL A 10 -25.35 -6.98 -20.52
CA VAL A 10 -26.61 -6.32 -20.29
C VAL A 10 -26.89 -6.41 -18.81
N PHE A 11 -27.11 -5.24 -18.18
CA PHE A 11 -27.39 -5.17 -16.76
C PHE A 11 -28.88 -4.91 -16.56
N ASP A 12 -29.48 -5.62 -15.64
CA ASP A 12 -30.87 -5.50 -15.18
C ASP A 12 -31.04 -4.47 -14.04
N ALA A 13 -29.91 -4.04 -13.45
CA ALA A 13 -29.88 -3.09 -12.35
C ALA A 13 -28.72 -2.07 -12.52
N PRO A 14 -28.80 -0.89 -11.86
CA PRO A 14 -27.73 0.08 -11.85
C PRO A 14 -26.42 -0.47 -11.29
N THR A 15 -25.31 -0.22 -11.98
CA THR A 15 -23.97 -0.73 -11.62
C THR A 15 -22.97 0.42 -11.40
N PRO A 16 -23.16 1.31 -10.40
CA PRO A 16 -22.33 2.51 -10.23
C PRO A 16 -20.85 2.21 -9.95
N HIS A 17 -20.52 1.00 -9.49
CA HIS A 17 -19.14 0.55 -9.30
C HIS A 17 -18.35 0.38 -10.62
N LEU A 18 -19.03 0.38 -11.77
CA LEU A 18 -18.44 0.31 -13.11
C LEU A 18 -18.30 1.69 -13.76
N ASP A 19 -18.83 2.75 -13.15
CA ASP A 19 -18.74 4.11 -13.67
C ASP A 19 -17.27 4.53 -13.83
N ASN A 20 -16.97 5.20 -14.93
CA ASN A 20 -15.61 5.60 -15.32
C ASN A 20 -14.60 4.44 -15.54
N LYS A 21 -15.02 3.18 -15.46
CA LYS A 21 -14.19 2.00 -15.73
C LYS A 21 -14.56 1.31 -17.03
N HIS A 22 -15.84 1.37 -17.40
CA HIS A 22 -16.38 0.74 -18.60
C HIS A 22 -17.20 1.72 -19.41
N SER A 23 -17.24 1.52 -20.73
CA SER A 23 -18.01 2.36 -21.65
C SER A 23 -19.40 1.79 -21.84
N VAL A 24 -20.44 2.61 -21.64
CA VAL A 24 -21.81 2.31 -22.03
C VAL A 24 -21.93 2.58 -23.54
N PHE A 25 -22.36 1.57 -24.32
CA PHE A 25 -22.53 1.69 -25.77
C PHE A 25 -23.97 1.53 -26.24
N GLY A 26 -24.90 1.24 -25.33
CA GLY A 26 -26.31 1.11 -25.63
C GLY A 26 -27.16 0.95 -24.38
N GLU A 27 -28.47 1.04 -24.56
CA GLU A 27 -29.48 0.81 -23.53
C GLU A 27 -30.60 -0.09 -24.07
N VAL A 28 -31.26 -0.81 -23.19
CA VAL A 28 -32.41 -1.64 -23.53
C VAL A 28 -33.66 -0.75 -23.54
N VAL A 29 -34.19 -0.45 -24.73
CA VAL A 29 -35.36 0.42 -24.90
C VAL A 29 -36.67 -0.35 -24.91
N LYS A 30 -36.66 -1.66 -25.05
CA LYS A 30 -37.84 -2.53 -25.05
C LYS A 30 -37.43 -3.96 -24.64
N GLY A 31 -38.29 -4.64 -23.85
CA GLY A 31 -38.07 -6.02 -23.44
C GLY A 31 -37.21 -6.14 -22.15
N LEU A 32 -37.23 -5.14 -21.26
CA LEU A 32 -36.59 -5.23 -19.93
C LEU A 32 -37.16 -6.40 -19.12
N ASP A 33 -38.47 -6.68 -19.24
CA ASP A 33 -39.12 -7.85 -18.65
C ASP A 33 -38.50 -9.17 -19.08
N ILE A 34 -38.00 -9.26 -20.31
CA ILE A 34 -37.29 -10.45 -20.83
C ILE A 34 -35.87 -10.51 -20.24
N VAL A 35 -35.19 -9.36 -20.10
CA VAL A 35 -33.88 -9.30 -19.44
C VAL A 35 -33.99 -9.77 -17.99
N ASP A 36 -35.02 -9.29 -17.27
CA ASP A 36 -35.30 -9.70 -15.90
C ASP A 36 -35.62 -11.21 -15.81
N ALA A 37 -36.41 -11.74 -16.76
CA ALA A 37 -36.69 -13.16 -16.80
C ALA A 37 -35.44 -14.01 -17.04
N ILE A 38 -34.51 -13.55 -17.88
CA ILE A 38 -33.23 -14.21 -18.14
C ILE A 38 -32.31 -14.16 -16.91
N SER A 39 -32.28 -13.01 -16.20
CA SER A 39 -31.43 -12.88 -15.01
C SER A 39 -31.91 -13.70 -13.80
N ASN A 40 -33.18 -14.09 -13.80
CA ASN A 40 -33.82 -14.87 -12.73
C ASN A 40 -33.99 -16.37 -13.04
N VAL A 41 -33.33 -16.90 -14.06
CA VAL A 41 -33.37 -18.33 -14.33
C VAL A 41 -32.58 -19.12 -13.29
N ASP A 42 -32.94 -20.38 -13.09
CA ASP A 42 -32.21 -21.29 -12.19
C ASP A 42 -30.79 -21.50 -12.66
N VAL A 43 -29.84 -21.37 -11.74
CA VAL A 43 -28.40 -21.47 -11.99
C VAL A 43 -27.75 -22.57 -11.16
N SER A 44 -26.63 -23.10 -11.64
CA SER A 44 -25.84 -24.06 -10.91
C SER A 44 -25.13 -23.45 -9.72
N PRO A 45 -25.16 -24.07 -8.53
CA PRO A 45 -24.50 -23.57 -7.33
C PRO A 45 -22.99 -23.34 -7.57
N GLY A 46 -22.52 -22.14 -7.24
CA GLY A 46 -21.10 -21.76 -7.27
C GLY A 46 -20.55 -21.28 -8.62
N SER A 47 -21.26 -21.49 -9.75
CA SER A 47 -20.84 -21.02 -11.07
C SER A 47 -21.74 -19.96 -11.69
N ASN A 48 -22.93 -19.75 -11.15
CA ASN A 48 -23.98 -18.88 -11.71
C ASN A 48 -24.31 -19.16 -13.18
N LYS A 49 -23.98 -20.38 -13.66
CA LYS A 49 -24.32 -20.80 -15.01
C LYS A 49 -25.78 -21.26 -15.02
N PRO A 50 -26.63 -20.76 -15.96
CA PRO A 50 -28.00 -21.29 -16.14
C PRO A 50 -28.02 -22.84 -16.28
N LEU A 51 -29.00 -23.48 -15.63
CA LEU A 51 -29.19 -24.95 -15.74
C LEU A 51 -29.61 -25.34 -17.14
N GLU A 52 -30.40 -24.48 -17.81
CA GLU A 52 -30.75 -24.60 -19.21
C GLU A 52 -30.06 -23.51 -20.02
N ASP A 53 -29.46 -23.87 -21.16
CA ASP A 53 -28.74 -22.90 -21.98
C ASP A 53 -29.70 -21.85 -22.58
N ILE A 54 -29.33 -20.60 -22.42
CA ILE A 54 -30.04 -19.47 -23.05
C ILE A 54 -29.42 -19.23 -24.42
N ILE A 55 -30.22 -19.48 -25.47
CA ILE A 55 -29.76 -19.45 -26.86
C ILE A 55 -30.34 -18.23 -27.58
N ILE A 56 -29.49 -17.41 -28.18
CA ILE A 56 -29.90 -16.35 -29.11
C ILE A 56 -30.16 -17.02 -30.46
N LEU A 57 -31.43 -17.10 -30.85
CA LEU A 57 -31.82 -17.73 -32.11
C LEU A 57 -31.60 -16.81 -33.31
N GLU A 58 -31.78 -15.50 -33.12
CA GLU A 58 -31.65 -14.51 -34.19
C GLU A 58 -31.20 -13.16 -33.61
N LEU A 59 -30.29 -12.50 -34.31
CA LEU A 59 -29.81 -11.14 -34.00
C LEU A 59 -29.90 -10.27 -35.24
N ASN A 60 -30.78 -9.27 -35.22
CA ASN A 60 -30.96 -8.32 -36.32
C ASN A 60 -30.42 -6.95 -35.97
N ILE A 61 -29.53 -6.41 -36.81
CA ILE A 61 -29.01 -5.05 -36.68
C ILE A 61 -29.81 -4.10 -37.56
N ILE A 62 -30.61 -3.24 -36.93
CA ILE A 62 -31.42 -2.22 -37.63
C ILE A 62 -30.64 -0.93 -37.73
N ARG A 63 -30.24 -0.52 -38.92
CA ARG A 63 -29.49 0.71 -39.17
C ARG A 63 -30.47 1.86 -39.53
N GLN A 64 -30.56 2.88 -38.66
CA GLN A 64 -31.42 4.05 -38.89
C GLN A 64 -30.58 5.28 -39.22
N GLY A 65 -31.03 6.05 -40.24
CA GLY A 65 -30.35 7.25 -40.74
C GLY A 65 -29.20 6.94 -41.74
N MET A 66 -28.82 7.98 -42.46
CA MET A 66 -27.77 7.85 -43.53
C MET A 66 -26.42 7.47 -42.99
N ALA A 67 -25.98 8.05 -41.87
CA ALA A 67 -24.70 7.77 -41.26
C ALA A 67 -24.57 6.28 -40.85
N ALA A 68 -25.61 5.71 -40.20
CA ALA A 68 -25.62 4.31 -39.81
C ALA A 68 -25.65 3.35 -41.00
N LYS A 69 -26.36 3.71 -42.06
CA LYS A 69 -26.43 2.91 -43.30
C LYS A 69 -25.11 2.89 -44.05
N GLN A 70 -24.35 4.00 -44.02
CA GLN A 70 -23.05 4.15 -44.69
C GLN A 70 -21.88 3.67 -43.82
N PHE A 71 -22.11 3.38 -42.54
CA PHE A 71 -21.05 2.95 -41.61
C PHE A 71 -20.52 1.55 -42.00
N ASP A 72 -19.22 1.52 -42.31
CA ASP A 72 -18.48 0.28 -42.56
C ASP A 72 -17.63 -0.03 -41.32
N ALA A 73 -18.13 -0.97 -40.52
CA ALA A 73 -17.48 -1.35 -39.27
C ALA A 73 -16.09 -1.97 -39.49
N ALA A 74 -15.93 -2.79 -40.54
CA ALA A 74 -14.66 -3.46 -40.84
C ALA A 74 -13.59 -2.45 -41.26
N LYS A 75 -13.93 -1.50 -42.13
CA LYS A 75 -13.04 -0.43 -42.57
C LYS A 75 -12.70 0.50 -41.40
N THR A 76 -13.66 0.93 -40.62
CA THR A 76 -13.45 1.78 -39.44
C THR A 76 -12.54 1.11 -38.45
N TRP A 77 -12.77 -0.18 -38.15
CA TRP A 77 -11.92 -0.96 -37.26
C TRP A 77 -10.46 -1.02 -37.75
N ALA A 78 -10.27 -1.34 -39.01
CA ALA A 78 -8.94 -1.43 -39.61
C ALA A 78 -8.15 -0.10 -39.62
N THR A 79 -8.86 1.04 -39.71
CA THR A 79 -8.22 2.37 -39.68
C THR A 79 -8.03 2.93 -38.31
N GLU A 80 -8.98 2.76 -37.40
CA GLU A 80 -8.94 3.37 -36.05
C GLU A 80 -8.13 2.56 -35.03
N LEU A 81 -8.14 1.22 -35.15
CA LEU A 81 -7.44 0.38 -34.18
C LEU A 81 -5.93 0.68 -34.06
N PRO A 82 -5.16 0.81 -35.17
CA PRO A 82 -3.74 1.17 -35.08
C PRO A 82 -3.51 2.52 -34.40
N LEU A 83 -4.38 3.51 -34.66
CA LEU A 83 -4.31 4.84 -34.04
C LEU A 83 -4.61 4.81 -32.54
N LEU A 84 -5.55 3.96 -32.11
CA LEU A 84 -5.86 3.75 -30.70
C LEU A 84 -4.71 3.06 -29.97
N GLU A 85 -4.08 2.07 -30.59
CA GLU A 85 -2.90 1.41 -30.03
C GLU A 85 -1.71 2.37 -29.89
N GLU A 86 -1.44 3.19 -30.91
CA GLU A 86 -0.39 4.21 -30.84
C GLU A 86 -0.66 5.22 -29.71
N LYS A 87 -1.89 5.72 -29.59
CA LYS A 87 -2.30 6.63 -28.50
C LYS A 87 -2.14 5.96 -27.13
N ARG A 88 -2.51 4.68 -27.02
CA ARG A 88 -2.36 3.90 -25.79
C ARG A 88 -0.90 3.74 -25.39
N LEU A 89 -0.04 3.36 -26.34
CA LEU A 89 1.40 3.21 -26.10
C LEU A 89 2.04 4.52 -25.68
N LYS A 90 1.75 5.64 -26.37
CA LYS A 90 2.22 6.97 -25.97
C LYS A 90 1.77 7.36 -24.55
N LYS A 91 0.52 7.03 -24.17
CA LYS A 91 0.03 7.30 -22.82
C LYS A 91 0.73 6.46 -21.76
N ILE A 92 1.01 5.19 -22.06
CA ILE A 92 1.76 4.30 -21.15
C ILE A 92 3.20 4.80 -20.99
N GLU A 93 3.86 5.16 -22.08
CA GLU A 93 5.22 5.68 -22.05
C GLU A 93 5.32 7.00 -21.27
N ALA A 94 4.41 7.93 -21.53
CA ALA A 94 4.35 9.20 -20.80
C ALA A 94 4.09 8.98 -19.29
N ALA A 95 3.21 8.05 -18.93
CA ALA A 95 2.96 7.71 -17.52
C ALA A 95 4.19 7.07 -16.87
N LYS A 96 4.92 6.22 -17.60
CA LYS A 96 6.17 5.60 -17.12
C LYS A 96 7.26 6.64 -16.88
N LEU A 97 7.49 7.54 -17.84
CA LEU A 97 8.47 8.63 -17.69
C LEU A 97 8.14 9.52 -16.49
N LYS A 98 6.86 9.89 -16.33
CA LYS A 98 6.42 10.69 -15.18
C LYS A 98 6.66 9.98 -13.85
N ALA A 99 6.36 8.68 -13.78
CA ALA A 99 6.58 7.88 -12.57
C ALA A 99 8.08 7.74 -12.25
N GLU A 100 8.94 7.61 -13.25
CA GLU A 100 10.40 7.57 -13.07
C GLU A 100 10.94 8.91 -12.57
N GLU A 101 10.44 10.03 -13.11
CA GLU A 101 10.82 11.38 -12.66
C GLU A 101 10.38 11.65 -11.22
N GLU A 102 9.12 11.34 -10.88
CA GLU A 102 8.60 11.45 -9.51
C GLU A 102 9.41 10.61 -8.53
N LYS A 103 9.78 9.39 -8.92
CA LYS A 103 10.62 8.50 -8.11
C LYS A 103 12.02 9.11 -7.87
N LYS A 104 12.64 9.65 -8.92
CA LYS A 104 13.95 10.30 -8.81
C LYS A 104 13.94 11.49 -7.87
N ILE A 105 12.92 12.36 -7.98
CA ILE A 105 12.73 13.50 -7.09
C ILE A 105 12.56 13.03 -5.64
N ALA A 106 11.78 11.97 -5.41
CA ALA A 106 11.57 11.40 -4.08
C ALA A 106 12.88 10.83 -3.51
N GLU A 107 13.68 10.13 -4.32
CA GLU A 107 14.98 9.58 -3.90
C GLU A 107 16.00 10.70 -3.56
N GLU A 108 16.07 11.76 -4.37
CA GLU A 108 16.92 12.92 -4.10
C GLU A 108 16.51 13.63 -2.80
N LYS A 109 15.21 13.84 -2.59
CA LYS A 109 14.67 14.41 -1.33
C LYS A 109 15.01 13.53 -0.14
N ALA A 110 14.79 12.22 -0.24
CA ALA A 110 15.12 11.27 0.82
C ALA A 110 16.63 11.26 1.14
N ALA A 111 17.49 11.40 0.14
CA ALA A 111 18.94 11.46 0.33
C ALA A 111 19.39 12.72 1.09
N ILE A 112 18.76 13.87 0.82
CA ILE A 112 19.04 15.12 1.57
C ILE A 112 18.63 14.95 3.02
N ILE A 113 17.41 14.45 3.26
CA ILE A 113 16.88 14.25 4.61
C ILE A 113 17.71 13.23 5.38
N SER A 114 18.18 12.15 4.71
CA SER A 114 19.05 11.17 5.34
C SER A 114 20.37 11.79 5.82
N LYS A 115 20.97 12.72 5.07
CA LYS A 115 22.19 13.42 5.49
C LYS A 115 21.95 14.30 6.72
N GLU A 116 20.81 15.00 6.78
CA GLU A 116 20.44 15.78 7.96
C GLU A 116 20.21 14.86 9.17
N MET A 117 19.55 13.72 8.93
CA MET A 117 19.23 12.75 9.98
C MET A 117 20.48 12.11 10.58
N ILE A 118 21.55 11.82 9.79
CA ILE A 118 22.80 11.31 10.32
C ILE A 118 23.33 12.21 11.45
N VAL A 119 23.33 13.51 11.27
CA VAL A 119 23.84 14.47 12.27
C VAL A 119 23.03 14.39 13.57
N ILE A 120 21.70 14.26 13.44
CA ILE A 120 20.79 14.12 14.59
C ILE A 120 21.06 12.80 15.32
N LEU A 121 21.12 11.69 14.57
CA LEU A 121 21.33 10.35 15.12
C LEU A 121 22.68 10.23 15.81
N GLU A 122 23.75 10.78 15.24
CA GLU A 122 25.08 10.81 15.86
C GLU A 122 25.10 11.69 17.13
N THR A 123 24.34 12.78 17.14
CA THR A 123 24.17 13.60 18.35
C THR A 123 23.49 12.80 19.46
N PHE A 124 22.45 12.01 19.16
CA PHE A 124 21.81 11.15 20.17
C PHE A 124 22.75 10.01 20.61
N LYS A 125 23.45 9.40 19.66
CA LYS A 125 24.41 8.33 19.94
C LYS A 125 25.54 8.80 20.87
N SER A 126 26.05 10.02 20.69
CA SER A 126 27.09 10.58 21.56
C SER A 126 26.65 10.79 23.01
N LYS A 127 25.33 10.93 23.24
CA LYS A 127 24.72 11.09 24.58
C LYS A 127 24.20 9.79 25.16
N ALA A 128 24.26 8.69 24.39
CA ALA A 128 23.66 7.41 24.78
C ALA A 128 24.52 6.68 25.81
N THR A 129 23.84 5.97 26.71
CA THR A 129 24.44 5.05 27.68
C THR A 129 24.44 3.64 27.08
N SER A 130 25.56 2.92 27.25
CA SER A 130 25.67 1.52 26.82
C SER A 130 25.13 0.58 27.90
N LEU A 131 24.26 -0.33 27.52
CA LEU A 131 23.83 -1.44 28.37
C LEU A 131 24.74 -2.67 28.18
N SER A 132 24.62 -3.65 29.06
CA SER A 132 25.46 -4.86 29.04
C SER A 132 25.25 -5.70 27.78
N SER A 133 24.11 -5.61 27.13
CA SER A 133 23.79 -6.24 25.84
C SER A 133 24.50 -5.59 24.64
N GLY A 134 25.09 -4.40 24.81
CA GLY A 134 25.61 -3.57 23.74
C GLY A 134 24.58 -2.58 23.16
N LEU A 135 23.34 -2.61 23.63
CA LEU A 135 22.34 -1.60 23.28
C LEU A 135 22.79 -0.22 23.76
N LEU A 136 22.79 0.80 22.87
CA LEU A 136 22.94 2.20 23.28
C LEU A 136 21.56 2.84 23.39
N ILE A 137 21.30 3.48 24.55
CA ILE A 137 20.01 4.10 24.86
C ILE A 137 20.17 5.54 25.27
N HIS A 138 19.35 6.46 24.72
CA HIS A 138 19.28 7.86 25.11
C HIS A 138 17.84 8.32 25.14
N VAL A 139 17.38 8.87 26.27
CA VAL A 139 16.05 9.48 26.39
C VAL A 139 16.11 10.87 25.78
N ILE A 140 15.45 11.04 24.62
CA ILE A 140 15.36 12.30 23.88
C ILE A 140 14.42 13.27 24.63
N SER A 141 13.25 12.76 25.04
CA SER A 141 12.24 13.48 25.78
C SER A 141 11.67 12.58 26.88
N LYS A 142 11.70 13.06 28.11
CA LYS A 142 11.18 12.32 29.27
C LYS A 142 9.67 12.50 29.37
N GLY A 143 8.94 11.37 29.49
CA GLY A 143 7.53 11.36 29.81
C GLY A 143 7.26 11.53 31.30
N GLU A 144 6.04 11.91 31.63
CA GLU A 144 5.59 12.09 33.02
C GLU A 144 4.91 10.85 33.58
N GLY A 145 4.62 9.86 32.70
CA GLY A 145 3.91 8.65 33.09
C GLY A 145 4.80 7.63 33.79
N PRO A 146 4.19 6.65 34.46
CA PRO A 146 4.93 5.61 35.18
C PRO A 146 5.62 4.64 34.21
N LYS A 147 6.65 3.97 34.71
CA LYS A 147 7.24 2.81 34.02
C LYS A 147 6.22 1.67 34.04
N PRO A 148 5.85 1.07 32.90
CA PRO A 148 4.87 -0.01 32.86
C PRO A 148 5.41 -1.28 33.51
N ARG A 149 4.50 -2.11 34.02
CA ARG A 149 4.83 -3.41 34.61
C ARG A 149 5.00 -4.46 33.51
N ASN A 150 5.72 -5.54 33.80
CA ASN A 150 5.74 -6.71 32.94
C ASN A 150 4.30 -7.29 32.82
N GLY A 151 3.97 -7.82 31.66
CA GLY A 151 2.68 -8.44 31.35
C GLY A 151 1.60 -7.50 30.82
N VAL A 152 1.82 -6.16 30.82
CA VAL A 152 0.91 -5.21 30.17
C VAL A 152 1.25 -5.07 28.67
N THR A 153 0.31 -4.53 27.90
CA THR A 153 0.57 -4.16 26.50
C THR A 153 0.84 -2.66 26.40
N VAL A 154 1.85 -2.26 25.65
CA VAL A 154 2.14 -0.86 25.34
C VAL A 154 1.88 -0.55 23.88
N LYS A 155 1.49 0.69 23.58
CA LYS A 155 1.43 1.20 22.24
C LYS A 155 2.61 2.12 21.95
N LEU A 156 3.23 1.91 20.80
CA LEU A 156 4.48 2.57 20.43
C LEU A 156 4.35 3.22 19.05
N ASN A 157 4.85 4.46 18.96
CA ASN A 157 5.29 5.02 17.70
C ASN A 157 6.77 4.70 17.52
N TYR A 158 7.19 4.44 16.28
CA TYR A 158 8.60 4.19 16.00
C TYR A 158 9.02 4.79 14.65
N GLU A 159 10.28 5.11 14.59
CA GLU A 159 11.03 5.50 13.39
C GLU A 159 12.26 4.59 13.34
N GLY A 160 12.44 3.85 12.25
CA GLY A 160 13.54 2.90 12.08
C GLY A 160 14.50 3.37 10.99
N TYR A 161 15.78 3.52 11.34
CA TYR A 161 16.82 4.06 10.47
C TYR A 161 18.00 3.11 10.32
N PHE A 162 18.59 3.13 9.15
CA PHE A 162 19.98 2.66 8.97
C PHE A 162 20.97 3.69 9.53
N THR A 163 22.21 3.28 9.75
CA THR A 163 23.26 4.15 10.25
C THR A 163 23.63 5.28 9.27
N ASP A 164 23.26 5.16 8.00
CA ASP A 164 23.38 6.21 6.98
C ASP A 164 22.20 7.18 6.95
N GLY A 165 21.34 7.14 7.96
CA GLY A 165 20.19 8.03 8.12
C GLY A 165 18.99 7.70 7.23
N LYS A 166 19.06 6.67 6.39
CA LYS A 166 17.92 6.24 5.59
C LYS A 166 16.85 5.59 6.44
N LEU A 167 15.61 5.98 6.23
CA LEU A 167 14.45 5.39 6.85
C LEU A 167 14.17 4.02 6.22
N PHE A 168 14.03 2.96 7.01
CA PHE A 168 13.57 1.66 6.53
C PHE A 168 12.13 1.32 6.94
N GLY A 169 11.58 2.04 7.90
CA GLY A 169 10.19 1.87 8.31
C GLY A 169 9.78 2.77 9.46
N THR A 170 8.52 3.15 9.48
CA THR A 170 7.91 3.94 10.54
C THR A 170 6.40 3.74 10.56
N ASN A 171 5.75 3.97 11.71
CA ASN A 171 4.32 4.18 11.83
C ASN A 171 3.98 5.66 12.13
N VAL A 172 4.93 6.57 11.97
CA VAL A 172 4.70 8.01 12.14
C VAL A 172 4.48 8.63 10.76
N LYS A 173 3.24 8.97 10.42
CA LYS A 173 2.83 9.48 9.11
C LYS A 173 3.67 10.66 8.63
N SER A 174 3.92 11.65 9.52
CA SER A 174 4.70 12.84 9.18
C SER A 174 6.16 12.52 8.82
N VAL A 175 6.71 11.42 9.34
CA VAL A 175 8.06 10.95 9.00
C VAL A 175 8.07 10.33 7.60
N ASP A 176 7.10 9.47 7.28
CA ASP A 176 6.94 8.92 5.93
C ASP A 176 6.69 10.01 4.88
N GLU A 177 5.87 11.02 5.20
CA GLU A 177 5.65 12.20 4.34
C GLU A 177 6.96 12.99 4.13
N LYS A 178 7.74 13.21 5.19
CA LYS A 178 9.02 13.91 5.12
C LYS A 178 9.98 13.19 4.17
N TYR A 179 10.09 11.86 4.27
CA TYR A 179 10.95 11.04 3.39
C TYR A 179 10.38 10.80 2.00
N GLY A 180 9.14 11.21 1.73
CA GLY A 180 8.45 11.00 0.44
C GLY A 180 8.01 9.54 0.22
N SER A 181 7.91 8.76 1.29
CA SER A 181 7.51 7.35 1.29
C SER A 181 6.06 7.11 1.75
N TYR A 182 5.29 8.19 1.98
CA TYR A 182 3.89 8.10 2.34
C TYR A 182 3.07 7.31 1.30
N ASP A 183 2.26 6.37 1.77
CA ASP A 183 1.35 5.58 0.94
C ASP A 183 -0.08 5.66 1.53
N GLN A 184 -1.00 6.23 0.75
CA GLN A 184 -2.41 6.36 1.15
C GLN A 184 -3.08 5.01 1.44
N ARG A 185 -2.65 3.91 0.79
CA ARG A 185 -3.18 2.56 1.07
C ARG A 185 -2.77 2.08 2.45
N LYS A 186 -1.52 2.34 2.85
CA LYS A 186 -1.05 2.07 4.23
C LYS A 186 -1.85 2.86 5.25
N ASP A 187 -2.15 4.15 4.96
CA ASP A 187 -2.93 5.02 5.83
C ASP A 187 -4.35 4.48 6.04
N THR A 188 -5.05 4.12 4.96
CA THR A 188 -6.39 3.53 5.03
C THR A 188 -6.43 2.17 5.73
N GLN A 189 -5.33 1.44 5.75
CA GLN A 189 -5.17 0.16 6.46
C GLN A 189 -4.72 0.34 7.92
N GLY A 190 -4.56 1.56 8.40
CA GLY A 190 -4.16 1.86 9.77
C GLY A 190 -2.68 1.57 10.07
N ALA A 191 -1.81 1.51 9.07
CA ALA A 191 -0.38 1.25 9.26
C ALA A 191 0.35 2.38 10.02
N TYR A 192 -0.26 3.57 10.09
CA TYR A 192 0.24 4.69 10.89
C TYR A 192 -0.35 4.76 12.30
N ASN A 193 -1.11 3.74 12.71
CA ASN A 193 -1.52 3.62 14.10
C ASN A 193 -0.36 3.12 14.97
N PRO A 194 -0.30 3.52 16.26
CA PRO A 194 0.69 2.99 17.19
C PRO A 194 0.66 1.46 17.25
N ILE A 195 1.82 0.82 17.13
CA ILE A 195 1.91 -0.65 17.22
C ILE A 195 1.72 -1.10 18.67
N SER A 196 0.99 -2.19 18.84
CA SER A 196 0.81 -2.84 20.14
C SER A 196 1.94 -3.84 20.41
N MET A 197 2.60 -3.73 21.56
CA MET A 197 3.65 -4.64 21.99
C MET A 197 3.39 -5.11 23.41
N PRO A 198 3.24 -6.43 23.65
CA PRO A 198 3.22 -6.96 25.01
C PRO A 198 4.59 -6.81 25.67
N LEU A 199 4.62 -6.30 26.89
CA LEU A 199 5.83 -6.25 27.73
C LEU A 199 6.04 -7.61 28.39
N ASP A 200 6.36 -8.59 27.56
CA ASP A 200 6.65 -9.96 27.93
C ASP A 200 8.06 -10.33 27.48
N PRO A 201 8.93 -10.93 28.32
CA PRO A 201 10.22 -11.45 27.92
C PRO A 201 10.17 -12.37 26.69
N GLU A 202 9.06 -13.14 26.54
CA GLU A 202 8.84 -14.07 25.42
C GLU A 202 8.24 -13.39 24.16
N ALA A 203 7.95 -12.07 24.21
CA ALA A 203 7.40 -11.35 23.06
C ALA A 203 8.27 -11.50 21.82
N GLN A 204 7.62 -11.79 20.68
CA GLN A 204 8.25 -11.99 19.36
C GLN A 204 8.75 -10.66 18.77
N MET A 205 9.82 -10.12 19.33
CA MET A 205 10.44 -8.86 18.93
C MET A 205 11.95 -9.01 18.91
N ILE A 206 12.65 -8.20 18.09
CA ILE A 206 14.13 -8.19 18.10
C ILE A 206 14.66 -7.83 19.51
N PRO A 207 15.68 -8.53 20.01
CA PRO A 207 16.11 -8.43 21.41
C PRO A 207 16.42 -7.00 21.86
N GLY A 208 17.20 -6.26 21.08
CA GLY A 208 17.57 -4.89 21.44
C GLY A 208 16.41 -3.90 21.45
N PHE A 209 15.42 -4.04 20.55
CA PHE A 209 14.22 -3.21 20.58
C PHE A 209 13.38 -3.51 21.83
N LYS A 210 13.18 -4.79 22.13
CA LYS A 210 12.48 -5.24 23.33
C LYS A 210 13.15 -4.70 24.61
N GLU A 211 14.45 -4.87 24.75
CA GLU A 211 15.21 -4.33 25.87
C GLU A 211 15.09 -2.81 26.01
N GLY A 212 15.15 -2.08 24.87
CA GLY A 212 14.95 -0.64 24.84
C GLY A 212 13.59 -0.24 25.40
N VAL A 213 12.51 -0.87 24.91
CA VAL A 213 11.13 -0.57 25.36
C VAL A 213 10.94 -0.90 26.84
N PHE A 214 11.54 -1.99 27.34
CA PHE A 214 11.51 -2.31 28.78
C PHE A 214 12.18 -1.25 29.67
N ASN A 215 13.04 -0.40 29.12
CA ASN A 215 13.68 0.71 29.85
C ASN A 215 12.90 2.03 29.79
N MET A 216 11.78 2.09 29.03
CA MET A 216 11.00 3.32 28.86
C MET A 216 9.88 3.46 29.89
N SER A 217 9.45 4.68 30.11
CA SER A 217 8.22 5.07 30.82
C SER A 217 7.18 5.60 29.83
N LEU A 218 5.91 5.66 30.22
CA LEU A 218 4.85 6.24 29.41
C LEU A 218 5.15 7.71 29.08
N GLY A 219 5.13 8.05 27.81
CA GLY A 219 5.45 9.37 27.29
C GLY A 219 6.94 9.59 26.95
N ASP A 220 7.82 8.63 27.27
CA ASP A 220 9.23 8.72 26.86
C ASP A 220 9.35 8.65 25.33
N LYS A 221 10.18 9.53 24.75
CA LYS A 221 10.73 9.37 23.40
C LYS A 221 12.21 9.04 23.51
N THR A 222 12.62 7.90 22.96
CA THR A 222 13.93 7.29 23.24
C THR A 222 14.62 6.88 21.96
N PHE A 223 15.92 7.21 21.86
CA PHE A 223 16.84 6.73 20.85
C PHE A 223 17.42 5.38 21.27
N LEU A 224 17.44 4.43 20.37
CA LEU A 224 17.99 3.09 20.54
C LEU A 224 18.95 2.81 19.37
N TYR A 225 20.21 2.49 19.65
CA TYR A 225 21.14 1.96 18.66
C TYR A 225 21.38 0.47 18.96
N LEU A 226 21.03 -0.35 18.00
CA LEU A 226 21.10 -1.81 18.09
C LEU A 226 22.23 -2.34 17.20
N PRO A 227 23.34 -2.81 17.79
CA PRO A 227 24.26 -3.67 17.04
C PRO A 227 23.52 -4.84 16.40
N SER A 228 24.00 -5.29 15.24
CA SER A 228 23.30 -6.27 14.41
C SER A 228 22.95 -7.57 15.16
N TYR A 229 23.78 -8.02 16.09
CA TYR A 229 23.56 -9.25 16.86
C TYR A 229 22.39 -9.20 17.84
N ILE A 230 21.91 -8.00 18.24
CA ILE A 230 20.66 -7.80 19.00
C ILE A 230 19.53 -7.26 18.14
N ALA A 231 19.73 -7.17 16.81
CA ALA A 231 18.76 -6.80 15.80
C ALA A 231 18.36 -8.03 14.95
N TYR A 232 18.61 -8.02 13.65
CA TYR A 232 18.28 -9.15 12.75
C TYR A 232 19.46 -10.08 12.44
N GLY A 233 20.65 -9.83 13.02
CA GLY A 233 21.82 -10.70 12.95
C GLY A 233 22.29 -11.03 11.53
N GLU A 234 22.81 -12.24 11.39
CA GLU A 234 23.37 -12.76 10.13
C GLU A 234 22.30 -13.06 9.05
N LYS A 235 21.03 -13.12 9.43
CA LYS A 235 19.95 -13.44 8.47
C LYS A 235 19.40 -12.21 7.77
N GLY A 236 19.42 -11.05 8.43
CA GLY A 236 18.72 -9.86 7.96
C GLY A 236 17.18 -10.06 7.91
N ARG A 237 16.46 -9.09 7.35
CA ARG A 237 15.00 -9.20 7.12
C ARG A 237 14.52 -8.16 6.11
N GLY A 238 13.91 -8.59 5.01
CA GLY A 238 13.37 -7.68 3.99
C GLY A 238 14.46 -6.75 3.44
N PRO A 239 14.34 -5.41 3.58
CA PRO A 239 15.36 -4.46 3.12
C PRO A 239 16.61 -4.43 4.00
N ILE A 240 16.57 -5.04 5.20
CA ILE A 240 17.67 -5.05 6.17
C ILE A 240 18.61 -6.20 5.84
N LYS A 241 19.82 -5.85 5.40
CA LYS A 241 20.86 -6.82 5.03
C LYS A 241 21.40 -7.55 6.27
N PRO A 242 22.05 -8.73 6.08
CA PRO A 242 22.83 -9.38 7.14
C PRO A 242 23.82 -8.43 7.81
N ASN A 243 23.98 -8.60 9.12
CA ASN A 243 24.96 -7.88 9.95
C ASN A 243 24.80 -6.34 9.88
N THR A 244 23.58 -5.86 9.76
CA THR A 244 23.27 -4.42 9.71
C THR A 244 22.86 -3.92 11.09
N ASP A 245 23.59 -2.92 11.60
CA ASP A 245 23.21 -2.19 12.81
C ASP A 245 22.00 -1.30 12.51
N LEU A 246 21.12 -1.17 13.48
CA LEU A 246 19.88 -0.41 13.34
C LEU A 246 19.74 0.68 14.39
N ILE A 247 19.02 1.72 14.02
CA ILE A 247 18.68 2.80 14.93
C ILE A 247 17.16 2.92 14.97
N PHE A 248 16.60 3.05 16.17
CA PHE A 248 15.19 3.36 16.35
C PHE A 248 15.02 4.62 17.21
N ILE A 249 14.05 5.43 16.86
CA ILE A 249 13.47 6.42 17.75
C ILE A 249 12.08 5.90 18.10
N VAL A 250 11.85 5.65 19.38
CA VAL A 250 10.62 5.03 19.89
C VAL A 250 9.94 5.95 20.87
N GLU A 251 8.63 6.11 20.76
CA GLU A 251 7.79 6.84 21.68
C GLU A 251 6.73 5.92 22.28
N MET A 252 6.63 5.85 23.60
CA MET A 252 5.62 5.07 24.28
C MET A 252 4.38 5.95 24.53
N VAL A 253 3.33 5.72 23.75
CA VAL A 253 2.14 6.61 23.73
C VAL A 253 0.99 6.14 24.61
N GLU A 254 0.92 4.84 24.93
CA GLU A 254 -0.16 4.28 25.72
C GLU A 254 0.28 3.01 26.44
N VAL A 255 -0.32 2.76 27.62
CA VAL A 255 -0.20 1.50 28.38
C VAL A 255 -1.60 0.92 28.56
N ILE A 256 -1.80 -0.30 28.10
CA ILE A 256 -3.06 -1.05 28.19
C ILE A 256 -2.88 -2.12 29.27
N ASN A 257 -3.66 -2.00 30.35
CA ASN A 257 -3.66 -2.95 31.50
C ASN A 257 -4.52 -4.16 31.21
#